data_471d069423d452b84bffb5b9e4813984
#
_entry.id   471d069423d452b84bffb5b9e4813984
#
_cell.length_a   1.000
_cell.length_b   1.000
_cell.length_c   1.000
_cell.angle_alpha   90.00
_cell.angle_beta   90.00
_cell.angle_gamma   90.00
#
_symmetry.space_group_name_H-M   'P 1'
#
loop_
_entity.id
_entity.type
_entity.pdbx_description
1 polymer ?
#
loop_
_entity_poly.entity_id
_entity_poly.type
_entity_poly.pdbx_seq_one_letter_code
_entity_poly.pdbx_strand_id
1 'polypeptide(L)'
;MYKRQTYKGENYLTTLSYLQPMFSDDGINFYEDADFSVIYGKDDYSTFGIEDCRVTFLEGKYYLTFTSVSPMGVCVAMKMTKDWVHFTDMGLILPPHNKDCTLFDEKIEGRYFLLHRPSSPEIGGNYIWLAESEDLLHWGNHQCVATTRPGMWDSARIGAGAAPIKTEKGWLVIYH
;
A
#
# COMPACT_ATOMS: atom_id res chain seq x y z
N MET A 1 -5.01 -7.11 17.09
CA MET A 1 -5.72 -6.27 18.09
C MET A 1 -5.74 -4.85 17.51
N TYR A 2 -6.90 -4.33 17.14
CA TYR A 2 -7.01 -2.95 16.67
C TYR A 2 -6.78 -2.01 17.87
N LYS A 3 -5.86 -1.06 17.74
CA LYS A 3 -5.69 -0.01 18.75
C LYS A 3 -6.88 0.95 18.64
N ARG A 4 -7.59 1.16 19.71
CA ARG A 4 -8.59 2.22 19.83
C ARG A 4 -7.92 3.45 20.43
N GLN A 5 -8.22 4.61 19.88
CA GLN A 5 -7.76 5.88 20.43
C GLN A 5 -8.93 6.87 20.46
N THR A 6 -8.97 7.70 21.48
CA THR A 6 -9.97 8.76 21.62
C THR A 6 -9.29 10.10 21.33
N TYR A 7 -9.86 10.88 20.44
CA TYR A 7 -9.42 12.23 20.12
C TYR A 7 -10.62 13.17 20.07
N LYS A 8 -10.58 14.28 20.85
CA LYS A 8 -11.68 15.25 20.97
C LYS A 8 -13.05 14.61 21.30
N GLY A 9 -13.05 13.55 22.10
CA GLY A 9 -14.27 12.82 22.50
C GLY A 9 -14.77 11.78 21.51
N GLU A 10 -14.18 11.68 20.32
CA GLU A 10 -14.51 10.68 19.30
C GLU A 10 -13.58 9.46 19.42
N ASN A 11 -14.15 8.28 19.19
CA ASN A 11 -13.40 7.02 19.20
C ASN A 11 -12.97 6.64 17.79
N TYR A 12 -11.68 6.40 17.63
CA TYR A 12 -11.07 5.94 16.39
C TYR A 12 -10.62 4.49 16.54
N LEU A 13 -10.89 3.67 15.53
CA LEU A 13 -10.57 2.23 15.56
C LEU A 13 -9.09 1.94 15.38
N THR A 14 -8.32 2.91 14.92
CA THR A 14 -6.89 2.81 14.69
C THR A 14 -6.19 4.09 15.12
N THR A 15 -4.88 4.14 14.98
CA THR A 15 -4.09 5.35 15.18
C THR A 15 -4.38 6.32 14.03
N LEU A 16 -4.64 7.58 14.33
CA LEU A 16 -4.67 8.63 13.31
C LEU A 16 -3.28 8.72 12.68
N SER A 17 -3.22 8.58 11.36
CA SER A 17 -1.97 8.42 10.64
C SER A 17 -1.89 9.34 9.40
N TYR A 18 -0.66 9.64 9.02
CA TYR A 18 -0.32 10.41 7.84
C TYR A 18 1.03 9.93 7.29
N LEU A 19 1.39 10.34 6.08
CA LEU A 19 2.68 10.02 5.50
C LEU A 19 3.61 11.24 5.60
N GLN A 20 4.79 11.02 6.18
CA GLN A 20 5.85 12.02 6.29
C GLN A 20 6.98 11.65 5.32
N PRO A 21 7.28 12.48 4.31
CA PRO A 21 8.48 12.32 3.52
C PRO A 21 9.72 12.52 4.39
N MET A 22 10.67 11.60 4.28
CA MET A 22 11.97 11.67 4.95
C MET A 22 13.05 11.46 3.92
N PHE A 23 14.16 12.15 4.07
CA PHE A 23 15.29 12.14 3.15
C PHE A 23 16.53 11.59 3.82
N SER A 24 17.42 10.99 3.03
CA SER A 24 18.68 10.46 3.50
C SER A 24 19.71 10.46 2.37
N ASP A 25 20.93 10.85 2.69
CA ASP A 25 22.07 10.77 1.76
C ASP A 25 22.83 9.45 1.87
N ASP A 26 22.64 8.71 2.97
CA ASP A 26 23.38 7.48 3.29
C ASP A 26 22.49 6.24 3.50
N GLY A 27 21.15 6.41 3.48
CA GLY A 27 20.18 5.34 3.72
C GLY A 27 20.08 4.89 5.19
N ILE A 28 20.76 5.59 6.12
CA ILE A 28 20.83 5.27 7.54
C ILE A 28 20.27 6.42 8.39
N ASN A 29 20.73 7.63 8.10
CA ASN A 29 20.32 8.84 8.80
C ASN A 29 19.25 9.56 7.97
N PHE A 30 18.06 9.77 8.56
CA PHE A 30 16.92 10.37 7.89
C PHE A 30 16.60 11.73 8.52
N TYR A 31 16.24 12.69 7.69
CA TYR A 31 15.83 14.03 8.10
C TYR A 31 14.57 14.49 7.37
N GLU A 32 13.82 15.39 7.97
CA GLU A 32 12.72 16.10 7.35
C GLU A 32 13.25 17.28 6.56
N ASP A 33 12.62 17.57 5.42
CA ASP A 33 12.91 18.74 4.61
C ASP A 33 11.65 19.61 4.53
N ALA A 34 11.78 20.87 4.90
CA ALA A 34 10.66 21.82 4.99
C ALA A 34 9.99 22.11 3.63
N ASP A 35 10.68 21.85 2.53
CA ASP A 35 10.12 22.00 1.18
C ASP A 35 9.11 20.91 0.83
N PHE A 36 9.04 19.82 1.61
CA PHE A 36 8.15 18.67 1.37
C PHE A 36 7.11 18.52 2.47
N SER A 37 5.87 18.71 2.07
CA SER A 37 4.74 18.67 3.01
C SER A 37 4.35 17.26 3.40
N VAL A 38 3.84 17.13 4.62
CA VAL A 38 3.12 15.94 5.09
C VAL A 38 1.92 15.64 4.20
N ILE A 39 1.72 14.37 3.88
CA ILE A 39 0.61 13.91 3.07
C ILE A 39 -0.49 13.36 3.98
N TYR A 40 -1.63 14.01 3.98
CA TYR A 40 -2.82 13.59 4.74
C TYR A 40 -3.85 12.90 3.85
N GLY A 41 -4.68 12.07 4.46
CA GLY A 41 -5.95 11.65 3.87
C GLY A 41 -6.91 12.85 3.78
N LYS A 42 -7.65 12.97 2.68
CA LYS A 42 -8.51 14.13 2.40
C LYS A 42 -9.95 13.78 2.04
N ASP A 43 -10.30 12.51 2.05
CA ASP A 43 -11.61 12.01 1.64
C ASP A 43 -12.30 11.22 2.75
N ASP A 44 -13.54 10.82 2.52
CA ASP A 44 -14.33 10.05 3.48
C ASP A 44 -13.78 8.65 3.74
N TYR A 45 -12.93 8.12 2.85
CA TYR A 45 -12.28 6.82 3.00
C TYR A 45 -11.00 6.88 3.84
N SER A 46 -10.55 8.07 4.21
CA SER A 46 -9.31 8.31 4.95
C SER A 46 -9.50 9.11 6.25
N THR A 47 -10.71 9.08 6.82
CA THR A 47 -11.04 9.86 8.03
C THR A 47 -10.26 9.46 9.26
N PHE A 48 -9.70 8.23 9.32
CA PHE A 48 -8.78 7.78 10.37
C PHE A 48 -7.31 7.91 9.95
N GLY A 49 -7.05 8.31 8.71
CA GLY A 49 -5.74 8.55 8.17
C GLY A 49 -5.33 7.61 7.04
N ILE A 50 -4.08 7.75 6.65
CA ILE A 50 -3.42 6.95 5.62
C ILE A 50 -2.12 6.39 6.17
N GLU A 51 -1.80 5.13 5.83
CA GLU A 51 -0.67 4.40 6.42
C GLU A 51 -0.06 3.39 5.45
N ASP A 52 1.05 2.77 5.85
CA ASP A 52 1.68 1.65 5.13
C ASP A 52 1.97 1.96 3.65
N CYS A 53 2.60 3.10 3.39
CA CYS A 53 2.92 3.53 2.02
C CYS A 53 4.01 2.66 1.39
N ARG A 54 3.80 2.29 0.13
CA ARG A 54 4.82 1.72 -0.76
C ARG A 54 5.02 2.66 -1.94
N VAL A 55 6.27 2.88 -2.28
CA VAL A 55 6.64 3.77 -3.38
C VAL A 55 7.23 2.94 -4.51
N THR A 56 6.70 3.15 -5.71
CA THR A 56 7.21 2.52 -6.93
C THR A 56 7.51 3.59 -7.97
N PHE A 57 8.72 3.57 -8.53
CA PHE A 57 9.07 4.40 -9.67
C PHE A 57 8.74 3.66 -10.96
N LEU A 58 7.83 4.21 -11.75
CA LEU A 58 7.31 3.57 -12.96
C LEU A 58 7.07 4.62 -14.05
N GLU A 59 7.61 4.40 -15.24
CA GLU A 59 7.43 5.28 -16.40
C GLU A 59 7.73 6.77 -16.10
N GLY A 60 8.81 7.04 -15.33
CA GLY A 60 9.24 8.41 -15.01
C GLY A 60 8.42 9.13 -13.95
N LYS A 61 7.61 8.40 -13.17
CA LYS A 61 6.76 8.92 -12.09
C LYS A 61 6.87 8.04 -10.86
N TYR A 62 6.63 8.63 -9.70
CA TYR A 62 6.50 7.91 -8.43
C TYR A 62 5.02 7.65 -8.14
N TYR A 63 4.69 6.40 -7.90
CA TYR A 63 3.37 5.97 -7.47
C TYR A 63 3.44 5.55 -6.00
N LEU A 64 2.56 6.12 -5.20
CA LEU A 64 2.43 5.85 -3.79
C LEU A 64 1.14 5.04 -3.60
N THR A 65 1.25 3.76 -3.32
CA THR A 65 0.13 2.94 -2.85
C THR A 65 0.12 2.95 -1.33
N PHE A 66 -1.02 3.15 -0.73
CA PHE A 66 -1.14 3.24 0.74
C PHE A 66 -2.49 2.71 1.21
N THR A 67 -2.53 2.36 2.47
CA THR A 67 -3.74 1.95 3.16
C THR A 67 -4.50 3.19 3.59
N SER A 68 -5.76 3.29 3.18
CA SER A 68 -6.70 4.34 3.56
C SER A 68 -7.69 3.77 4.55
N VAL A 69 -7.89 4.43 5.70
CA VAL A 69 -8.65 3.88 6.84
C VAL A 69 -9.78 4.80 7.24
N SER A 70 -10.98 4.22 7.34
CA SER A 70 -12.20 4.92 7.74
C SER A 70 -13.21 3.98 8.40
N PRO A 71 -14.39 4.47 8.85
CA PRO A 71 -15.49 3.60 9.26
C PRO A 71 -15.99 2.64 8.18
N MET A 72 -15.74 2.94 6.90
CA MET A 72 -16.09 2.08 5.78
C MET A 72 -15.11 0.91 5.58
N GLY A 73 -14.03 0.87 6.37
CA GLY A 73 -13.05 -0.21 6.36
C GLY A 73 -11.66 0.26 5.91
N VAL A 74 -10.86 -0.72 5.53
CA VAL A 74 -9.47 -0.56 5.12
C VAL A 74 -9.37 -0.78 3.62
N CYS A 75 -9.00 0.26 2.89
CA CYS A 75 -8.93 0.27 1.43
C CYS A 75 -7.50 0.53 0.95
N VAL A 76 -7.23 0.29 -0.30
CA VAL A 76 -6.01 0.75 -0.95
C VAL A 76 -6.32 1.95 -1.83
N ALA A 77 -5.61 3.04 -1.59
CA ALA A 77 -5.62 4.23 -2.43
C ALA A 77 -4.25 4.48 -3.05
N MET A 78 -4.23 5.33 -4.07
CA MET A 78 -3.01 5.64 -4.78
C MET A 78 -2.88 7.13 -5.07
N LYS A 79 -1.64 7.64 -4.97
CA LYS A 79 -1.23 8.97 -5.45
C LYS A 79 -0.06 8.84 -6.42
N MET A 80 0.07 9.83 -7.29
CA MET A 80 1.19 9.92 -8.22
C MET A 80 1.87 11.27 -8.06
N THR A 81 3.19 11.30 -8.14
CA THR A 81 4.00 12.53 -8.17
C THR A 81 5.20 12.38 -9.10
N LYS A 82 5.74 13.52 -9.55
CA LYS A 82 7.02 13.59 -10.27
C LYS A 82 8.09 14.32 -9.47
N ASP A 83 7.68 15.13 -8.52
CA ASP A 83 8.55 16.12 -7.84
C ASP A 83 8.43 16.09 -6.30
N TRP A 84 7.60 15.20 -5.76
CA TRP A 84 7.32 15.07 -4.32
C TRP A 84 6.66 16.31 -3.67
N VAL A 85 6.34 17.32 -4.47
CA VAL A 85 5.65 18.54 -4.06
C VAL A 85 4.19 18.53 -4.53
N HIS A 86 3.99 18.15 -5.80
CA HIS A 86 2.67 18.10 -6.42
C HIS A 86 2.21 16.65 -6.55
N PHE A 87 1.09 16.34 -5.93
CA PHE A 87 0.49 15.01 -5.96
C PHE A 87 -0.82 15.00 -6.73
N THR A 88 -0.93 14.07 -7.68
CA THR A 88 -2.20 13.72 -8.31
C THR A 88 -2.85 12.61 -7.50
N ASP A 89 -4.07 12.85 -7.03
CA ASP A 89 -4.87 11.83 -6.36
C ASP A 89 -5.49 10.90 -7.40
N MET A 90 -5.27 9.61 -7.26
CA MET A 90 -5.82 8.59 -8.16
C MET A 90 -7.02 7.86 -7.53
N GLY A 91 -7.37 8.20 -6.29
CA GLY A 91 -8.49 7.63 -5.56
C GLY A 91 -8.25 6.21 -5.05
N LEU A 92 -9.35 5.55 -4.73
CA LEU A 92 -9.32 4.13 -4.32
C LEU A 92 -9.08 3.24 -5.53
N ILE A 93 -8.09 2.36 -5.42
CA ILE A 93 -7.77 1.36 -6.45
C ILE A 93 -8.23 -0.05 -6.08
N LEU A 94 -8.39 -0.34 -4.78
CA LEU A 94 -8.95 -1.59 -4.28
C LEU A 94 -9.93 -1.31 -3.14
N PRO A 95 -11.12 -1.91 -3.17
CA PRO A 95 -12.15 -1.71 -2.15
C PRO A 95 -11.82 -2.38 -0.82
N PRO A 96 -12.62 -2.14 0.24
CA PRO A 96 -12.49 -2.84 1.52
C PRO A 96 -12.75 -4.35 1.40
N HIS A 97 -12.10 -5.20 2.19
CA HIS A 97 -10.97 -4.87 3.04
C HIS A 97 -9.70 -5.28 2.31
N ASN A 98 -8.81 -4.34 2.06
CA ASN A 98 -7.58 -4.59 1.30
C ASN A 98 -6.43 -3.73 1.82
N LYS A 99 -5.20 -4.26 1.78
CA LYS A 99 -3.98 -3.57 2.22
C LYS A 99 -2.71 -4.21 1.64
N ASP A 100 -1.54 -3.78 2.10
CA ASP A 100 -0.22 -4.28 1.71
C ASP A 100 -0.03 -4.30 0.19
N CYS A 101 -0.46 -3.22 -0.45
CA CYS A 101 -0.44 -3.10 -1.89
C CYS A 101 0.89 -2.52 -2.38
N THR A 102 1.48 -3.15 -3.38
CA THR A 102 2.69 -2.65 -4.04
C THR A 102 2.66 -2.92 -5.53
N LEU A 103 3.10 -1.95 -6.34
CA LEU A 103 3.19 -2.07 -7.79
C LEU A 103 4.49 -2.74 -8.21
N PHE A 104 4.47 -3.41 -9.36
CA PHE A 104 5.68 -3.73 -10.10
C PHE A 104 6.22 -2.47 -10.77
N ASP A 105 7.54 -2.34 -10.90
CA ASP A 105 8.21 -1.15 -11.42
C ASP A 105 8.31 -1.09 -12.96
N GLU A 106 7.76 -2.10 -13.65
CA GLU A 106 7.61 -2.13 -15.10
C GLU A 106 6.33 -2.87 -15.53
N LYS A 107 5.90 -2.63 -16.75
CA LYS A 107 4.86 -3.44 -17.40
C LYS A 107 5.39 -4.83 -17.74
N ILE A 108 4.55 -5.82 -17.52
CA ILE A 108 4.78 -7.20 -17.93
C ILE A 108 3.77 -7.50 -19.03
N GLU A 109 4.24 -7.86 -20.23
CA GLU A 109 3.38 -8.11 -21.40
C GLU A 109 2.39 -6.97 -21.72
N GLY A 110 2.83 -5.72 -21.49
CA GLY A 110 2.05 -4.51 -21.76
C GLY A 110 1.04 -4.12 -20.68
N ARG A 111 0.94 -4.86 -19.58
CA ARG A 111 0.04 -4.60 -18.46
C ARG A 111 0.79 -4.20 -17.20
N TYR A 112 0.13 -3.42 -16.36
CA TYR A 112 0.57 -3.14 -14.99
C TYR A 112 0.15 -4.25 -14.05
N PHE A 113 0.98 -4.51 -13.05
CA PHE A 113 0.71 -5.50 -12.01
C PHE A 113 0.90 -4.92 -10.61
N LEU A 114 0.13 -5.42 -9.67
CA LEU A 114 0.32 -5.16 -8.25
C LEU A 114 0.15 -6.43 -7.43
N LEU A 115 0.80 -6.44 -6.28
CA LEU A 115 0.51 -7.39 -5.20
C LEU A 115 -0.36 -6.69 -4.17
N HIS A 116 -1.31 -7.44 -3.60
CA HIS A 116 -2.20 -6.92 -2.56
C HIS A 116 -2.63 -8.03 -1.60
N ARG A 117 -3.24 -7.65 -0.48
CA ARG A 117 -3.75 -8.59 0.50
C ARG A 117 -5.21 -8.28 0.86
N PRO A 118 -6.17 -9.01 0.31
CA PRO A 118 -7.52 -9.03 0.86
C PRO A 118 -7.46 -9.51 2.31
N SER A 119 -8.13 -8.79 3.20
CA SER A 119 -8.16 -9.10 4.64
C SER A 119 -9.54 -9.58 5.02
N SER A 120 -9.67 -10.88 5.33
CA SER A 120 -10.90 -11.44 5.86
C SER A 120 -10.66 -11.99 7.26
N PRO A 121 -11.54 -11.71 8.23
CA PRO A 121 -11.46 -12.31 9.55
C PRO A 121 -12.10 -13.70 9.63
N GLU A 122 -12.85 -14.14 8.60
CA GLU A 122 -13.69 -15.31 8.64
C GLU A 122 -13.22 -16.43 7.72
N ILE A 123 -13.71 -16.47 6.48
CA ILE A 123 -13.38 -17.51 5.51
C ILE A 123 -12.25 -17.03 4.60
N GLY A 124 -11.27 -17.90 4.37
CA GLY A 124 -10.07 -17.60 3.62
C GLY A 124 -8.93 -17.17 4.52
N GLY A 125 -7.81 -16.79 3.93
CA GLY A 125 -6.61 -16.39 4.63
C GLY A 125 -6.13 -15.01 4.20
N ASN A 126 -5.26 -14.45 4.99
CA ASN A 126 -4.57 -13.21 4.66
C ASN A 126 -3.36 -13.56 3.76
N TYR A 127 -3.63 -13.72 2.48
CA TYR A 127 -2.70 -14.21 1.45
C TYR A 127 -2.27 -13.10 0.51
N ILE A 128 -1.17 -13.31 -0.21
CA ILE A 128 -0.73 -12.38 -1.25
C ILE A 128 -1.43 -12.74 -2.56
N TRP A 129 -2.06 -11.74 -3.13
CA TRP A 129 -2.76 -11.80 -4.41
C TRP A 129 -2.07 -10.91 -5.44
N LEU A 130 -2.15 -11.30 -6.69
CA LEU A 130 -1.75 -10.53 -7.86
C LEU A 130 -2.99 -9.98 -8.55
N ALA A 131 -2.91 -8.77 -9.05
CA ALA A 131 -3.91 -8.19 -9.94
C ALA A 131 -3.23 -7.48 -11.11
N GLU A 132 -3.93 -7.33 -12.22
CA GLU A 132 -3.46 -6.63 -13.40
C GLU A 132 -4.36 -5.45 -13.77
N SER A 133 -3.79 -4.47 -14.50
CA SER A 133 -4.48 -3.28 -14.98
C SER A 133 -3.91 -2.81 -16.32
N GLU A 134 -4.72 -2.14 -17.12
CA GLU A 134 -4.31 -1.44 -18.33
C GLU A 134 -3.99 0.05 -18.08
N ASP A 135 -4.52 0.63 -17.00
CA ASP A 135 -4.56 2.07 -16.76
C ASP A 135 -4.15 2.52 -15.34
N LEU A 136 -3.75 1.59 -14.46
CA LEU A 136 -3.43 1.80 -13.05
C LEU A 136 -4.64 2.17 -12.15
N LEU A 137 -5.82 2.27 -12.70
CA LEU A 137 -7.06 2.62 -11.97
C LEU A 137 -7.99 1.43 -11.80
N HIS A 138 -8.16 0.65 -12.87
CA HIS A 138 -9.05 -0.51 -12.90
C HIS A 138 -8.24 -1.79 -12.78
N TRP A 139 -8.41 -2.48 -11.66
CA TRP A 139 -7.66 -3.70 -11.33
C TRP A 139 -8.56 -4.91 -11.41
N GLY A 140 -8.07 -5.96 -12.06
CA GLY A 140 -8.82 -7.20 -12.29
C GLY A 140 -7.93 -8.43 -12.38
N ASN A 141 -8.51 -9.53 -12.86
CA ASN A 141 -7.84 -10.82 -13.02
C ASN A 141 -7.09 -11.27 -11.78
N HIS A 142 -7.75 -11.16 -10.61
CA HIS A 142 -7.12 -11.41 -9.31
C HIS A 142 -6.75 -12.89 -9.14
N GLN A 143 -5.50 -13.16 -8.75
CA GLN A 143 -4.97 -14.50 -8.54
C GLN A 143 -4.23 -14.57 -7.20
N CYS A 144 -4.51 -15.62 -6.39
CA CYS A 144 -3.74 -15.89 -5.19
C CYS A 144 -2.40 -16.50 -5.57
N VAL A 145 -1.30 -15.80 -5.26
CA VAL A 145 0.06 -16.21 -5.66
C VAL A 145 0.90 -16.75 -4.50
N ALA A 146 0.53 -16.46 -3.25
CA ALA A 146 1.19 -17.04 -2.08
C ALA A 146 0.21 -17.18 -0.92
N THR A 147 0.34 -18.28 -0.18
CA THR A 147 -0.45 -18.60 1.02
C THR A 147 0.43 -18.73 2.23
N THR A 148 -0.17 -18.68 3.42
CA THR A 148 0.51 -18.96 4.69
C THR A 148 1.01 -20.41 4.77
N ARG A 149 2.06 -20.64 5.58
CA ARG A 149 2.65 -21.98 5.77
C ARG A 149 2.38 -22.46 7.21
N PRO A 150 1.54 -23.48 7.39
CA PRO A 150 1.24 -24.00 8.72
C PRO A 150 2.50 -24.38 9.50
N GLY A 151 2.58 -23.95 10.77
CA GLY A 151 3.70 -24.23 11.65
C GLY A 151 4.98 -23.39 11.41
N MET A 152 4.96 -22.48 10.43
CA MET A 152 6.07 -21.57 10.15
C MET A 152 5.78 -20.18 10.74
N TRP A 153 6.79 -19.29 10.68
CA TRP A 153 6.67 -17.91 11.18
C TRP A 153 5.57 -17.10 10.45
N ASP A 154 5.28 -17.44 9.22
CA ASP A 154 4.27 -16.83 8.34
C ASP A 154 2.93 -17.60 8.32
N SER A 155 2.63 -18.34 9.39
CA SER A 155 1.44 -19.20 9.45
C SER A 155 0.11 -18.44 9.63
N ALA A 156 0.15 -17.21 10.15
CA ALA A 156 -1.07 -16.46 10.47
C ALA A 156 -1.53 -15.56 9.30
N ARG A 157 -0.58 -14.91 8.66
CA ARG A 157 -0.81 -13.97 7.54
C ARG A 157 0.48 -13.68 6.82
N ILE A 158 0.37 -13.28 5.56
CA ILE A 158 1.47 -12.77 4.75
C ILE A 158 1.01 -11.53 3.96
N GLY A 159 1.91 -10.61 3.72
CA GLY A 159 1.66 -9.41 2.94
C GLY A 159 2.92 -8.97 2.21
N ALA A 160 2.76 -8.37 1.04
CA ALA A 160 3.89 -7.86 0.28
C ALA A 160 4.53 -6.65 1.01
N GLY A 161 5.84 -6.57 0.96
CA GLY A 161 6.61 -5.44 1.46
C GLY A 161 6.84 -4.37 0.40
N ALA A 162 8.11 -4.09 0.08
CA ALA A 162 8.48 -3.16 -0.98
C ALA A 162 8.09 -3.66 -2.37
N ALA A 163 8.23 -2.78 -3.38
CA ALA A 163 8.04 -3.15 -4.77
C ALA A 163 8.87 -4.38 -5.15
N PRO A 164 8.29 -5.33 -5.91
CA PRO A 164 9.04 -6.49 -6.38
C PRO A 164 10.28 -6.07 -7.18
N ILE A 165 11.37 -6.80 -6.99
CA ILE A 165 12.65 -6.52 -7.63
C ILE A 165 12.86 -7.50 -8.78
N LYS A 166 13.07 -6.99 -9.99
CA LYS A 166 13.36 -7.82 -11.15
C LYS A 166 14.75 -8.46 -11.04
N THR A 167 14.82 -9.75 -11.29
CA THR A 167 16.07 -10.53 -11.31
C THR A 167 16.13 -11.42 -12.54
N GLU A 168 17.27 -12.01 -12.82
CA GLU A 168 17.42 -13.00 -13.91
C GLU A 168 16.55 -14.25 -13.72
N LYS A 169 16.11 -14.54 -12.50
CA LYS A 169 15.27 -15.70 -12.16
C LYS A 169 13.78 -15.38 -12.06
N GLY A 170 13.38 -14.13 -12.30
CA GLY A 170 12.03 -13.62 -12.14
C GLY A 170 11.95 -12.51 -11.10
N TRP A 171 10.82 -12.35 -10.47
CA TRP A 171 10.57 -11.28 -9.51
C TRP A 171 10.86 -11.74 -8.07
N LEU A 172 11.76 -11.05 -7.40
CA LEU A 172 12.00 -11.23 -5.97
C LEU A 172 10.98 -10.41 -5.19
N VAL A 173 10.18 -11.07 -4.38
CA VAL A 173 9.22 -10.44 -3.47
C VAL A 173 9.72 -10.57 -2.04
N ILE A 174 9.93 -9.44 -1.38
CA ILE A 174 10.16 -9.38 0.07
C ILE A 174 8.79 -9.26 0.73
N TYR A 175 8.49 -10.11 1.69
CA TYR A 175 7.19 -10.16 2.35
C TYR A 175 7.30 -10.31 3.87
N HIS A 176 6.24 -10.06 4.56
CA HIS A 176 6.14 -10.17 6.03
C HIS A 176 4.90 -10.96 6.46
#